data_3f0ec1b75c06f05661c6d3cac4f8e59e
#
_entry.id   3f0ec1b75c06f05661c6d3cac4f8e59e
#
_cell.length_a   1.000
_cell.length_b   1.000
_cell.length_c   1.000
_cell.angle_alpha   90.00
_cell.angle_beta   90.00
_cell.angle_gamma   90.00
#
_symmetry.space_group_name_H-M   'P 1'
#
loop_
_entity.id
_entity.type
_entity.pdbx_description
1 polymer ?
#
loop_
_entity_poly.entity_id
_entity_poly.type
_entity_poly.pdbx_seq_one_letter_code
_entity_poly.pdbx_strand_id
1 'polypeptide(L)'
;LNEHMKLTSANSINVARFLPQAFYYFNAYARMKEIGKTDNLVMCVPSGNFGNITAALFGHRMGLPIKRFIAANNANDIFYKYLQTGKYEPMPSRQTIANAMDVGDPSNFARIYDLYRCDHSSIKALVSGATYNDASIKETIAECYKTTGYILDPHGACGYQALKDLLKEGETGVFCETAHPAKFKDTVEPIIGSEIKIPSRLAAFMRG
;
A
#
# COMPACT_ATOMS: atom_id res chain seq x y z
N LEU A 1 18.34 -24.46 16.68
CA LEU A 1 18.31 -24.37 15.20
C LEU A 1 19.44 -23.49 14.68
N ASN A 2 19.70 -22.31 15.29
CA ASN A 2 20.78 -21.39 14.85
C ASN A 2 22.17 -22.01 14.95
N GLU A 3 22.38 -23.04 15.79
CA GLU A 3 23.65 -23.75 15.90
C GLU A 3 23.93 -24.64 14.68
N HIS A 4 22.90 -25.06 13.96
CA HIS A 4 22.99 -25.99 12.84
C HIS A 4 22.76 -25.35 11.48
N MET A 5 22.09 -24.17 11.42
CA MET A 5 21.87 -23.45 10.18
C MET A 5 21.69 -21.94 10.42
N LYS A 6 22.13 -21.15 9.45
CA LYS A 6 21.92 -19.69 9.49
C LYS A 6 20.47 -19.39 9.20
N LEU A 7 19.73 -18.86 10.17
CA LEU A 7 18.35 -18.43 10.02
C LEU A 7 18.29 -16.95 9.67
N THR A 8 17.32 -16.57 8.86
CA THR A 8 17.01 -15.18 8.54
C THR A 8 15.49 -14.96 8.52
N SER A 9 15.08 -13.72 8.68
CA SER A 9 13.66 -13.35 8.60
C SER A 9 13.25 -13.09 7.15
N ALA A 10 12.12 -13.66 6.74
CA ALA A 10 11.51 -13.41 5.43
C ALA A 10 10.45 -12.30 5.45
N ASN A 11 10.39 -11.49 6.51
CA ASN A 11 9.46 -10.35 6.61
C ASN A 11 10.09 -9.03 6.14
N SER A 12 9.32 -7.95 6.14
CA SER A 12 9.73 -6.62 5.67
C SER A 12 10.76 -5.89 6.56
N ILE A 13 11.14 -6.48 7.69
CA ILE A 13 12.28 -6.00 8.50
C ILE A 13 13.59 -6.28 7.75
N ASN A 14 13.65 -7.36 6.97
CA ASN A 14 14.82 -7.72 6.18
C ASN A 14 14.93 -6.81 4.95
N VAL A 15 16.08 -6.15 4.79
CA VAL A 15 16.36 -5.25 3.66
C VAL A 15 16.24 -5.95 2.31
N ALA A 16 16.59 -7.22 2.22
CA ALA A 16 16.44 -8.04 1.02
C ALA A 16 14.98 -8.30 0.62
N ARG A 17 14.03 -8.06 1.53
CA ARG A 17 12.59 -8.15 1.26
C ARG A 17 11.99 -6.83 0.78
N PHE A 18 12.34 -5.71 1.42
CA PHE A 18 11.70 -4.44 1.06
C PHE A 18 12.38 -3.74 -0.11
N LEU A 19 13.73 -3.75 -0.19
CA LEU A 19 14.45 -3.00 -1.21
C LEU A 19 14.10 -3.44 -2.65
N PRO A 20 14.00 -4.74 -2.98
CA PRO A 20 13.56 -5.16 -4.32
C PRO A 20 12.16 -4.69 -4.70
N GLN A 21 11.31 -4.35 -3.74
CA GLN A 21 9.99 -3.78 -4.04
C GLN A 21 10.09 -2.41 -4.72
N ALA A 22 11.24 -1.72 -4.65
CA ALA A 22 11.46 -0.50 -5.41
C ALA A 22 11.26 -0.71 -6.93
N PHE A 23 11.58 -1.89 -7.45
CA PHE A 23 11.42 -2.21 -8.87
C PHE A 23 9.97 -2.13 -9.36
N TYR A 24 8.98 -2.36 -8.51
CA TYR A 24 7.58 -2.16 -8.87
C TYR A 24 7.30 -0.71 -9.28
N TYR A 25 7.88 0.24 -8.57
CA TYR A 25 7.68 1.68 -8.83
C TYR A 25 8.45 2.15 -10.08
N PHE A 26 9.66 1.62 -10.31
CA PHE A 26 10.38 1.85 -11.55
C PHE A 26 9.63 1.28 -12.75
N ASN A 27 9.08 0.06 -12.62
CA ASN A 27 8.27 -0.54 -13.68
C ASN A 27 6.96 0.25 -13.90
N ALA A 28 6.26 0.65 -12.85
CA ALA A 28 5.07 1.48 -12.97
C ALA A 28 5.37 2.80 -13.68
N TYR A 29 6.46 3.48 -13.30
CA TYR A 29 6.91 4.69 -13.99
C TYR A 29 7.21 4.44 -15.47
N ALA A 30 7.92 3.36 -15.79
CA ALA A 30 8.22 3.01 -17.18
C ALA A 30 6.94 2.80 -18.00
N ARG A 31 5.93 2.12 -17.46
CA ARG A 31 4.63 1.96 -18.12
C ARG A 31 3.87 3.28 -18.30
N MET A 32 3.91 4.15 -17.30
CA MET A 32 3.31 5.49 -17.42
C MET A 32 4.02 6.33 -18.48
N LYS A 33 5.35 6.17 -18.63
CA LYS A 33 6.14 6.82 -19.66
C LYS A 33 5.77 6.35 -21.07
N GLU A 34 5.53 5.06 -21.26
CA GLU A 34 5.08 4.49 -22.54
C GLU A 34 3.79 5.11 -23.05
N ILE A 35 2.89 5.51 -22.15
CA ILE A 35 1.60 6.16 -22.47
C ILE A 35 1.63 7.68 -22.33
N GLY A 36 2.80 8.28 -22.12
CA GLY A 36 2.97 9.74 -22.01
C GLY A 36 2.33 10.39 -20.78
N LYS A 37 2.16 9.64 -19.68
CA LYS A 37 1.48 10.10 -18.45
C LYS A 37 2.40 10.12 -17.23
N THR A 38 3.57 10.74 -17.34
CA THR A 38 4.54 10.86 -16.25
C THR A 38 4.51 12.21 -15.55
N ASP A 39 3.84 13.20 -16.14
CA ASP A 39 3.80 14.53 -15.56
C ASP A 39 3.00 14.55 -14.26
N ASN A 40 3.60 15.12 -13.22
CA ASN A 40 3.01 15.20 -11.88
C ASN A 40 2.51 13.85 -11.35
N LEU A 41 3.28 12.78 -11.58
CA LEU A 41 2.90 11.43 -11.18
C LEU A 41 2.85 11.29 -9.66
N VAL A 42 1.75 10.76 -9.16
CA VAL A 42 1.48 10.48 -7.74
C VAL A 42 1.34 8.98 -7.56
N MET A 43 2.07 8.40 -6.58
CA MET A 43 1.96 7.00 -6.23
C MET A 43 1.18 6.83 -4.92
N CYS A 44 0.08 6.11 -4.96
CA CYS A 44 -0.71 5.76 -3.77
C CYS A 44 -0.43 4.32 -3.36
N VAL A 45 -0.05 4.12 -2.11
CA VAL A 45 0.43 2.83 -1.60
C VAL A 45 -0.35 2.44 -0.35
N PRO A 46 -1.20 1.38 -0.42
CA PRO A 46 -1.80 0.81 0.78
C PRO A 46 -0.69 0.17 1.62
N SER A 47 -0.56 0.61 2.86
CA SER A 47 0.57 0.27 3.71
C SER A 47 0.17 -0.09 5.13
N GLY A 48 0.64 -1.24 5.62
CA GLY A 48 0.55 -1.68 7.01
C GLY A 48 1.90 -1.54 7.72
N ASN A 49 2.86 -2.42 7.41
CA ASN A 49 4.22 -2.36 7.96
C ASN A 49 5.16 -1.40 7.20
N PHE A 50 4.67 -0.72 6.19
CA PHE A 50 5.36 0.32 5.40
C PHE A 50 6.58 -0.14 4.60
N GLY A 51 6.81 -1.44 4.44
CA GLY A 51 7.91 -1.95 3.62
C GLY A 51 7.81 -1.51 2.17
N ASN A 52 6.62 -1.61 1.59
CA ASN A 52 6.33 -1.25 0.19
C ASN A 52 6.54 0.25 -0.09
N ILE A 53 5.94 1.14 0.71
CA ILE A 53 6.12 2.59 0.49
C ILE A 53 7.54 3.04 0.83
N THR A 54 8.21 2.42 1.81
CA THR A 54 9.64 2.69 2.08
C THR A 54 10.47 2.40 0.83
N ALA A 55 10.21 1.28 0.14
CA ALA A 55 10.88 0.96 -1.11
C ALA A 55 10.62 2.02 -2.21
N ALA A 56 9.40 2.54 -2.29
CA ALA A 56 9.07 3.64 -3.20
C ALA A 56 9.86 4.92 -2.88
N LEU A 57 9.97 5.26 -1.61
CA LEU A 57 10.71 6.43 -1.13
C LEU A 57 12.22 6.27 -1.39
N PHE A 58 12.78 5.07 -1.25
CA PHE A 58 14.15 4.78 -1.68
C PHE A 58 14.31 4.97 -3.19
N GLY A 59 13.39 4.44 -4.01
CA GLY A 59 13.38 4.68 -5.46
C GLY A 59 13.36 6.18 -5.81
N HIS A 60 12.55 6.97 -5.11
CA HIS A 60 12.52 8.43 -5.27
C HIS A 60 13.87 9.07 -4.91
N ARG A 61 14.50 8.67 -3.81
CA ARG A 61 15.85 9.14 -3.44
C ARG A 61 16.94 8.71 -4.42
N MET A 62 16.71 7.63 -5.17
CA MET A 62 17.58 7.18 -6.25
C MET A 62 17.34 7.93 -7.57
N GLY A 63 16.38 8.86 -7.63
CA GLY A 63 16.08 9.68 -8.78
C GLY A 63 14.82 9.31 -9.56
N LEU A 64 13.97 8.38 -9.06
CA LEU A 64 12.67 8.10 -9.68
C LEU A 64 11.78 9.35 -9.57
N PRO A 65 11.34 9.96 -10.69
CA PRO A 65 10.69 11.27 -10.68
C PRO A 65 9.19 11.17 -10.35
N ILE A 66 8.88 10.81 -9.13
CA ILE A 66 7.54 10.83 -8.56
C ILE A 66 7.34 12.15 -7.83
N LYS A 67 6.25 12.86 -8.12
CA LYS A 67 5.94 14.16 -7.51
C LYS A 67 5.69 14.05 -6.01
N ARG A 68 4.90 13.07 -5.59
CA ARG A 68 4.55 12.79 -4.19
C ARG A 68 3.94 11.40 -4.02
N PHE A 69 3.78 11.01 -2.77
CA PHE A 69 3.20 9.73 -2.39
C PHE A 69 1.94 9.92 -1.54
N ILE A 70 1.06 8.93 -1.57
CA ILE A 70 -0.07 8.82 -0.66
C ILE A 70 0.06 7.48 0.08
N ALA A 71 0.15 7.54 1.39
CA ALA A 71 0.08 6.36 2.25
C ALA A 71 -1.39 6.13 2.63
N ALA A 72 -1.98 5.03 2.14
CA ALA A 72 -3.33 4.66 2.48
C ALA A 72 -3.31 3.63 3.62
N ASN A 73 -4.01 3.92 4.71
CA ASN A 73 -4.12 3.07 5.88
C ASN A 73 -5.56 2.54 6.05
N ASN A 74 -5.70 1.41 6.73
CA ASN A 74 -6.96 1.01 7.34
C ASN A 74 -7.13 1.72 8.70
N ALA A 75 -7.98 1.21 9.59
CA ALA A 75 -8.18 1.77 10.93
C ALA A 75 -6.92 1.75 11.83
N ASN A 76 -5.82 1.14 11.38
CA ASN A 76 -4.51 1.23 12.02
C ASN A 76 -3.75 2.43 11.45
N ASP A 77 -4.05 3.60 11.95
CA ASP A 77 -3.78 4.90 11.37
C ASP A 77 -2.58 5.64 12.00
N ILE A 78 -1.64 4.92 12.59
CA ILE A 78 -0.51 5.47 13.33
C ILE A 78 0.33 6.43 12.46
N PHE A 79 0.64 6.03 11.24
CA PHE A 79 1.42 6.86 10.32
C PHE A 79 0.62 8.09 9.85
N TYR A 80 -0.68 7.94 9.59
CA TYR A 80 -1.55 9.07 9.28
C TYR A 80 -1.54 10.10 10.41
N LYS A 81 -1.68 9.67 11.67
CA LYS A 81 -1.59 10.56 12.85
C LYS A 81 -0.22 11.21 12.97
N TYR A 82 0.84 10.44 12.73
CA TYR A 82 2.19 11.01 12.69
C TYR A 82 2.33 12.14 11.67
N LEU A 83 1.80 11.98 10.45
CA LEU A 83 1.82 13.04 9.44
C LEU A 83 1.07 14.30 9.88
N GLN A 84 0.02 14.16 10.70
CA GLN A 84 -0.74 15.31 11.21
C GLN A 84 -0.03 16.00 12.38
N THR A 85 0.54 15.23 13.31
CA THR A 85 0.99 15.71 14.63
C THR A 85 2.49 15.83 14.77
N GLY A 86 3.27 15.12 13.95
CA GLY A 86 4.72 14.96 14.14
C GLY A 86 5.09 13.98 15.25
N LYS A 87 4.10 13.39 15.94
CA LYS A 87 4.33 12.43 17.03
C LYS A 87 4.05 11.02 16.55
N TYR A 88 5.01 10.13 16.72
CA TYR A 88 4.85 8.71 16.43
C TYR A 88 4.46 7.97 17.71
N GLU A 89 3.23 7.49 17.75
CA GLU A 89 2.63 6.87 18.93
C GLU A 89 2.07 5.48 18.54
N PRO A 90 2.88 4.42 18.67
CA PRO A 90 2.42 3.05 18.44
C PRO A 90 1.23 2.68 19.33
N MET A 91 0.37 1.83 18.82
CA MET A 91 -0.83 1.36 19.53
C MET A 91 -1.12 -0.09 19.18
N PRO A 92 -1.90 -0.82 20.00
CA PRO A 92 -2.31 -2.18 19.67
C PRO A 92 -3.01 -2.24 18.30
N SER A 93 -2.70 -3.27 17.52
CA SER A 93 -3.34 -3.49 16.22
C SER A 93 -4.84 -3.74 16.37
N ARG A 94 -5.62 -3.18 15.44
CA ARG A 94 -7.06 -3.42 15.32
C ARG A 94 -7.30 -4.34 14.15
N GLN A 95 -8.14 -5.35 14.33
CA GLN A 95 -8.56 -6.24 13.26
C GLN A 95 -9.45 -5.51 12.25
N THR A 96 -9.17 -5.70 10.96
CA THR A 96 -9.95 -5.15 9.85
C THR A 96 -10.07 -6.17 8.71
N ILE A 97 -10.93 -5.88 7.73
CA ILE A 97 -11.03 -6.69 6.51
C ILE A 97 -9.79 -6.56 5.60
N ALA A 98 -9.01 -5.49 5.75
CA ALA A 98 -7.71 -5.31 5.09
C ALA A 98 -6.56 -5.78 6.00
N ASN A 99 -6.61 -7.04 6.41
CA ASN A 99 -5.90 -7.62 7.54
C ASN A 99 -4.36 -7.59 7.43
N ALA A 100 -3.79 -7.60 6.23
CA ALA A 100 -2.34 -7.46 6.06
C ALA A 100 -1.82 -6.05 6.42
N MET A 101 -2.72 -5.09 6.63
CA MET A 101 -2.43 -3.74 7.09
C MET A 101 -2.74 -3.54 8.59
N ASP A 102 -3.10 -4.59 9.33
CA ASP A 102 -3.39 -4.55 10.77
C ASP A 102 -2.11 -4.48 11.60
N VAL A 103 -1.43 -3.35 11.50
CA VAL A 103 -0.12 -3.11 12.12
C VAL A 103 -0.18 -1.84 12.98
N GLY A 104 -0.07 -2.02 14.29
CA GLY A 104 -0.11 -0.94 15.29
C GLY A 104 1.25 -0.30 15.56
N ASP A 105 2.35 -0.92 15.11
CA ASP A 105 3.71 -0.40 15.21
C ASP A 105 4.52 -0.77 13.95
N PRO A 106 4.39 0.01 12.87
CA PRO A 106 5.08 -0.23 11.62
C PRO A 106 6.61 -0.20 11.75
N SER A 107 7.25 -1.36 11.67
CA SER A 107 8.72 -1.48 11.84
C SER A 107 9.54 -0.71 10.80
N ASN A 108 8.97 -0.45 9.62
CA ASN A 108 9.65 0.35 8.59
C ASN A 108 9.50 1.87 8.79
N PHE A 109 8.75 2.33 9.79
CA PHE A 109 8.71 3.75 10.13
C PHE A 109 10.10 4.30 10.44
N ALA A 110 10.91 3.58 11.21
CA ALA A 110 12.27 3.98 11.52
C ALA A 110 13.13 4.24 10.27
N ARG A 111 12.93 3.44 9.21
CA ARG A 111 13.65 3.63 7.94
C ARG A 111 13.21 4.88 7.20
N ILE A 112 11.89 5.15 7.18
CA ILE A 112 11.35 6.39 6.58
C ILE A 112 11.89 7.59 7.36
N TYR A 113 11.85 7.53 8.68
CA TYR A 113 12.29 8.60 9.55
C TYR A 113 13.77 8.92 9.36
N ASP A 114 14.62 7.89 9.33
CA ASP A 114 16.07 8.05 9.07
C ASP A 114 16.37 8.55 7.65
N LEU A 115 15.67 8.03 6.63
CA LEU A 115 15.83 8.45 5.22
C LEU A 115 15.64 9.95 5.02
N TYR A 116 14.79 10.57 5.83
CA TYR A 116 14.51 12.00 5.84
C TYR A 116 15.17 12.74 7.02
N ARG A 117 16.25 12.18 7.59
CA ARG A 117 17.05 12.79 8.67
C ARG A 117 16.21 13.18 9.89
N CYS A 118 15.24 12.37 10.24
CA CYS A 118 14.32 12.58 11.36
C CYS A 118 13.49 13.88 11.25
N ASP A 119 13.34 14.42 10.03
CA ASP A 119 12.57 15.64 9.80
C ASP A 119 11.14 15.34 9.33
N HIS A 120 10.19 15.55 10.22
CA HIS A 120 8.76 15.42 9.95
C HIS A 120 8.29 16.29 8.79
N SER A 121 8.80 17.52 8.69
CA SER A 121 8.39 18.47 7.65
C SER A 121 8.73 17.96 6.25
N SER A 122 9.91 17.38 6.07
CA SER A 122 10.35 16.77 4.81
C SER A 122 9.49 15.57 4.44
N ILE A 123 9.13 14.72 5.42
CA ILE A 123 8.24 13.57 5.18
C ILE A 123 6.85 14.06 4.78
N LYS A 124 6.27 15.00 5.51
CA LYS A 124 4.93 15.55 5.28
C LYS A 124 4.83 16.30 3.95
N ALA A 125 5.91 16.95 3.50
CA ALA A 125 5.95 17.64 2.21
C ALA A 125 5.84 16.67 1.03
N LEU A 126 6.34 15.44 1.17
CA LEU A 126 6.36 14.44 0.11
C LEU A 126 5.26 13.39 0.23
N VAL A 127 4.83 13.07 1.45
CA VAL A 127 3.86 11.99 1.73
C VAL A 127 2.60 12.57 2.33
N SER A 128 1.48 12.35 1.67
CA SER A 128 0.14 12.55 2.23
C SER A 128 -0.38 11.23 2.81
N GLY A 129 -1.36 11.29 3.72
CA GLY A 129 -1.96 10.10 4.31
C GLY A 129 -3.48 10.12 4.25
N ALA A 130 -4.08 8.95 4.21
CA ALA A 130 -5.52 8.74 4.37
C ALA A 130 -5.78 7.47 5.19
N THR A 131 -6.95 7.39 5.83
CA THR A 131 -7.35 6.23 6.64
C THR A 131 -8.80 5.88 6.39
N TYR A 132 -9.10 4.58 6.32
CA TYR A 132 -10.44 4.06 5.99
C TYR A 132 -10.83 2.94 6.95
N ASN A 133 -12.06 2.99 7.43
CA ASN A 133 -12.65 1.90 8.19
C ASN A 133 -13.27 0.84 7.26
N ASP A 134 -13.68 -0.29 7.83
CA ASP A 134 -14.24 -1.42 7.08
C ASP A 134 -15.50 -1.06 6.28
N ALA A 135 -16.34 -0.15 6.79
CA ALA A 135 -17.52 0.30 6.07
C ALA A 135 -17.14 1.04 4.79
N SER A 136 -16.23 2.01 4.88
CA SER A 136 -15.72 2.76 3.72
C SER A 136 -15.00 1.85 2.72
N ILE A 137 -14.25 0.85 3.19
CA ILE A 137 -13.58 -0.12 2.32
C ILE A 137 -14.63 -0.93 1.53
N LYS A 138 -15.68 -1.42 2.18
CA LYS A 138 -16.76 -2.17 1.53
C LYS A 138 -17.50 -1.31 0.48
N GLU A 139 -17.83 -0.08 0.83
CA GLU A 139 -18.46 0.88 -0.10
C GLU A 139 -17.60 1.12 -1.33
N THR A 140 -16.28 1.31 -1.12
CA THR A 140 -15.32 1.51 -2.21
C THR A 140 -15.23 0.31 -3.15
N ILE A 141 -15.20 -0.92 -2.61
CA ILE A 141 -15.21 -2.14 -3.43
C ILE A 141 -16.50 -2.22 -4.26
N ALA A 142 -17.66 -1.98 -3.64
CA ALA A 142 -18.96 -2.03 -4.31
C ALA A 142 -19.05 -0.99 -5.41
N GLU A 143 -18.68 0.27 -5.13
CA GLU A 143 -18.71 1.38 -6.10
C GLU A 143 -17.77 1.14 -7.28
N CYS A 144 -16.53 0.73 -7.00
CA CYS A 144 -15.55 0.44 -8.06
C CYS A 144 -16.05 -0.66 -8.99
N TYR A 145 -16.55 -1.77 -8.43
CA TYR A 145 -17.10 -2.85 -9.22
C TYR A 145 -18.29 -2.41 -10.06
N LYS A 146 -19.24 -1.67 -9.48
CA LYS A 146 -20.42 -1.16 -10.17
C LYS A 146 -20.10 -0.22 -11.33
N THR A 147 -19.08 0.62 -11.15
CA THR A 147 -18.77 1.70 -12.14
C THR A 147 -17.77 1.27 -13.20
N THR A 148 -16.85 0.35 -12.87
CA THR A 148 -15.74 -0.02 -13.75
C THR A 148 -15.70 -1.51 -14.11
N GLY A 149 -16.39 -2.37 -13.37
CA GLY A 149 -16.28 -3.82 -13.44
C GLY A 149 -15.00 -4.37 -12.81
N TYR A 150 -14.13 -3.52 -12.27
CA TYR A 150 -12.89 -3.95 -11.62
C TYR A 150 -13.14 -4.41 -10.17
N ILE A 151 -12.57 -5.56 -9.81
CA ILE A 151 -12.72 -6.13 -8.47
C ILE A 151 -11.48 -5.78 -7.64
N LEU A 152 -11.65 -4.88 -6.69
CA LEU A 152 -10.62 -4.53 -5.71
C LEU A 152 -10.54 -5.60 -4.61
N ASP A 153 -9.33 -5.86 -4.09
CA ASP A 153 -9.17 -6.45 -2.77
C ASP A 153 -9.30 -5.35 -1.68
N PRO A 154 -9.51 -5.71 -0.39
CA PRO A 154 -9.71 -4.72 0.66
C PRO A 154 -8.53 -3.74 0.85
N HIS A 155 -7.30 -4.16 0.56
CA HIS A 155 -6.12 -3.30 0.67
C HIS A 155 -6.05 -2.32 -0.51
N GLY A 156 -6.26 -2.83 -1.74
CA GLY A 156 -6.36 -2.01 -2.94
C GLY A 156 -7.47 -0.98 -2.85
N ALA A 157 -8.59 -1.33 -2.21
CA ALA A 157 -9.70 -0.41 -1.97
C ALA A 157 -9.27 0.82 -1.15
N CYS A 158 -8.44 0.65 -0.11
CA CYS A 158 -7.86 1.79 0.61
C CYS A 158 -7.04 2.69 -0.32
N GLY A 159 -6.20 2.09 -1.17
CA GLY A 159 -5.38 2.83 -2.13
C GLY A 159 -6.20 3.56 -3.18
N TYR A 160 -7.20 2.90 -3.74
CA TYR A 160 -8.10 3.47 -4.75
C TYR A 160 -8.87 4.67 -4.18
N GLN A 161 -9.47 4.52 -2.99
CA GLN A 161 -10.21 5.60 -2.36
C GLN A 161 -9.29 6.77 -1.98
N ALA A 162 -8.11 6.49 -1.43
CA ALA A 162 -7.16 7.54 -1.07
C ALA A 162 -6.68 8.33 -2.30
N LEU A 163 -6.54 7.66 -3.44
CA LEU A 163 -6.21 8.35 -4.68
C LEU A 163 -7.36 9.23 -5.15
N LYS A 164 -8.62 8.76 -5.10
CA LYS A 164 -9.81 9.57 -5.42
C LYS A 164 -9.90 10.82 -4.54
N ASP A 165 -9.67 10.67 -3.23
CA ASP A 165 -9.86 11.75 -2.26
C ASP A 165 -8.74 12.79 -2.31
N LEU A 166 -7.52 12.39 -2.66
CA LEU A 166 -6.33 13.24 -2.50
C LEU A 166 -5.64 13.63 -3.81
N LEU A 167 -6.04 13.06 -4.96
CA LEU A 167 -5.48 13.46 -6.24
C LEU A 167 -5.93 14.89 -6.57
N LYS A 168 -4.97 15.72 -6.99
CA LYS A 168 -5.23 17.12 -7.32
C LYS A 168 -5.38 17.29 -8.83
N GLU A 169 -6.00 18.41 -9.24
CA GLU A 169 -6.07 18.78 -10.63
C GLU A 169 -4.67 18.85 -11.28
N GLY A 170 -4.54 18.30 -12.48
CA GLY A 170 -3.26 18.23 -13.21
C GLY A 170 -2.29 17.17 -12.70
N GLU A 171 -2.69 16.33 -11.75
CA GLU A 171 -1.90 15.17 -11.31
C GLU A 171 -2.36 13.89 -12.00
N THR A 172 -1.41 13.00 -12.28
CA THR A 172 -1.67 11.64 -12.71
C THR A 172 -1.44 10.69 -11.55
N GLY A 173 -2.42 9.84 -11.22
CA GLY A 173 -2.34 8.94 -10.08
C GLY A 173 -2.20 7.48 -10.47
N VAL A 174 -1.37 6.76 -9.71
CA VAL A 174 -1.27 5.30 -9.75
C VAL A 174 -1.41 4.78 -8.33
N PHE A 175 -2.31 3.82 -8.09
CA PHE A 175 -2.36 3.11 -6.82
C PHE A 175 -1.83 1.67 -6.98
N CYS A 176 -1.29 1.14 -5.90
CA CYS A 176 -0.78 -0.22 -5.87
C CYS A 176 -1.88 -1.20 -5.45
N GLU A 177 -2.13 -2.19 -6.29
CA GLU A 177 -2.92 -3.37 -5.92
C GLU A 177 -1.95 -4.42 -5.35
N THR A 178 -2.06 -4.71 -4.05
CA THR A 178 -1.04 -5.49 -3.33
C THR A 178 -1.41 -6.95 -3.13
N ALA A 179 -2.67 -7.33 -3.43
CA ALA A 179 -3.15 -8.70 -3.35
C ALA A 179 -4.19 -8.97 -4.46
N HIS A 180 -4.46 -10.23 -4.70
CA HIS A 180 -5.53 -10.63 -5.62
C HIS A 180 -6.84 -10.82 -4.84
N PRO A 181 -8.00 -10.31 -5.32
CA PRO A 181 -9.27 -10.41 -4.61
C PRO A 181 -9.72 -11.85 -4.32
N ALA A 182 -9.27 -12.83 -5.09
CA ALA A 182 -9.52 -14.26 -4.82
C ALA A 182 -8.99 -14.75 -3.46
N LYS A 183 -8.03 -14.04 -2.84
CA LYS A 183 -7.56 -14.33 -1.48
C LYS A 183 -8.53 -13.86 -0.41
N PHE A 184 -9.50 -13.05 -0.77
CA PHE A 184 -10.48 -12.41 0.11
C PHE A 184 -11.92 -12.68 -0.35
N LYS A 185 -12.16 -13.85 -0.98
CA LYS A 185 -13.46 -14.22 -1.53
C LYS A 185 -14.61 -14.04 -0.52
N ASP A 186 -14.43 -14.54 0.70
CA ASP A 186 -15.42 -14.47 1.77
C ASP A 186 -15.82 -13.04 2.16
N THR A 187 -14.92 -12.09 1.92
CA THR A 187 -15.18 -10.67 2.15
C THR A 187 -15.72 -9.98 0.90
N VAL A 188 -15.15 -10.25 -0.28
CA VAL A 188 -15.41 -9.45 -1.49
C VAL A 188 -16.66 -9.94 -2.24
N GLU A 189 -16.89 -11.25 -2.36
CA GLU A 189 -18.05 -11.79 -3.09
C GLU A 189 -19.41 -11.30 -2.54
N PRO A 190 -19.63 -11.28 -1.20
CA PRO A 190 -20.87 -10.72 -0.68
C PRO A 190 -21.07 -9.23 -0.99
N ILE A 191 -19.98 -8.48 -1.16
CA ILE A 191 -20.03 -7.04 -1.46
C ILE A 191 -20.42 -6.81 -2.92
N ILE A 192 -19.82 -7.57 -3.86
CA ILE A 192 -20.03 -7.38 -5.30
C ILE A 192 -21.22 -8.19 -5.84
N GLY A 193 -21.75 -9.14 -5.07
CA GLY A 193 -22.84 -10.03 -5.47
C GLY A 193 -22.48 -10.99 -6.61
N SER A 194 -21.19 -11.28 -6.81
CA SER A 194 -20.67 -12.12 -7.90
C SER A 194 -19.55 -13.01 -7.44
N GLU A 195 -19.43 -14.19 -8.04
CA GLU A 195 -18.33 -15.11 -7.77
C GLU A 195 -17.01 -14.60 -8.39
N ILE A 196 -15.93 -14.70 -7.62
CA ILE A 196 -14.57 -14.35 -8.07
C ILE A 196 -13.91 -15.60 -8.66
N LYS A 197 -13.56 -15.53 -9.93
CA LYS A 197 -12.82 -16.61 -10.61
C LYS A 197 -11.42 -16.74 -10.01
N ILE A 198 -11.11 -17.91 -9.48
CA ILE A 198 -9.76 -18.21 -8.99
C ILE A 198 -8.83 -18.43 -10.19
N PRO A 199 -7.70 -17.71 -10.29
CA PRO A 199 -6.70 -17.94 -11.33
C PRO A 199 -6.22 -19.40 -11.32
N SER A 200 -6.04 -20.00 -12.51
CA SER A 200 -5.70 -21.42 -12.65
C SER A 200 -4.44 -21.83 -11.89
N ARG A 201 -3.42 -20.97 -11.85
CA ARG A 201 -2.20 -21.20 -11.06
C ARG A 201 -2.47 -21.24 -9.57
N LEU A 202 -3.31 -20.33 -9.06
CA LEU A 202 -3.70 -20.32 -7.65
C LEU A 202 -4.55 -21.56 -7.32
N ALA A 203 -5.50 -21.92 -8.18
CA ALA A 203 -6.32 -23.12 -8.03
C ALA A 203 -5.47 -24.41 -8.04
N ALA A 204 -4.41 -24.48 -8.83
CA ALA A 204 -3.48 -25.60 -8.81
C ALA A 204 -2.71 -25.69 -7.49
N PHE A 205 -2.29 -24.55 -6.95
CA PHE A 205 -1.59 -24.48 -5.66
C PHE A 205 -2.47 -24.88 -4.46
N MET A 206 -3.76 -24.58 -4.53
CA MET A 206 -4.73 -24.95 -3.47
C MET A 206 -5.09 -26.45 -3.48
N ARG A 207 -4.73 -27.20 -4.52
CA ARG A 207 -5.00 -28.66 -4.67
C ARG A 207 -3.82 -29.53 -4.29
N GLY A 208 -2.62 -28.95 -4.13
CA GLY A 208 -1.38 -29.64 -3.72
C GLY A 208 -1.15 -29.50 -2.24
#